data_994600671563bcac83b9453b85b1bd78
#
_entry.id   994600671563bcac83b9453b85b1bd78
#
_cell.length_a   1.000
_cell.length_b   1.000
_cell.length_c   1.000
_cell.angle_alpha   90.00
_cell.angle_beta   90.00
_cell.angle_gamma   90.00
#
_symmetry.space_group_name_H-M   'P 1'
#
loop_
_entity.id
_entity.type
_entity.pdbx_description
1 polymer ?
#
loop_
_entity_poly.entity_id
_entity_poly.type
_entity_poly.pdbx_seq_one_letter_code
_entity_poly.pdbx_strand_id
1 'polypeptide(L)'
;MAREAERAERAYQRALIADEKESKRLYVESQLEDAARQNQEIETQVEALGQILTEGLSRNPTLDFSKLRVKPAHKPVDLFGLPHSEHPPLWEHYAPEKPKGLAGLFPWVKKAHERQVQAAKQRFEADERNYQVKEATRQAEIKKRHDAHARAVEQAERDANEHNEQVAQFEAAFRAAAPDAIATYFITVLEQGSYPDGFPQTSEIEFQPESKQLVVAYDLPEYDEIIPTIKSVKYVKTSDSFAESARPENQRRTMYADAVAQTTLRSLHEIFASDIAGHVETVVFNAYVESIDRGTGKPIRPCIVTVRTTREVFQDIDLAHVDPLTCLKSLNASVSKSAAELAPVRPVLELKMTDPRFIKEDDVLSTLDQRPNLMDLTPGEFESLITNLFQTMGLETRQTQASRDGGVDCVAFDPRPIFGGKVVIQAKRYKNTVGVSAVRDLFGTMQNEGASKGILVATSGYGKSAFEFASGKPIELLAGSNLLYLLKEHANIDAKIVMPEDWKDTRPDD
;
A
#
# COMPACT_ATOMS: atom_id res chain seq x y z
N MET A 1 -43.03 40.54 59.17
CA MET A 1 -43.25 40.48 57.69
C MET A 1 -42.17 41.25 56.88
N ALA A 2 -42.01 42.60 57.00
CA ALA A 2 -41.02 43.33 56.18
C ALA A 2 -39.55 42.90 56.43
N ARG A 3 -39.14 42.70 57.68
CA ARG A 3 -37.79 42.20 58.02
C ARG A 3 -37.51 40.73 57.61
N GLU A 4 -38.54 39.89 57.50
CA GLU A 4 -38.41 38.52 57.05
C GLU A 4 -38.30 38.46 55.53
N ALA A 5 -39.03 39.28 54.79
CA ALA A 5 -38.92 39.45 53.35
C ALA A 5 -37.50 39.93 52.93
N GLU A 6 -36.96 40.92 53.67
CA GLU A 6 -35.60 41.44 53.46
C GLU A 6 -34.50 40.39 53.77
N ARG A 7 -34.71 39.53 54.78
CA ARG A 7 -33.80 38.39 55.03
C ARG A 7 -33.87 37.31 53.97
N ALA A 8 -35.06 37.00 53.46
CA ALA A 8 -35.25 36.07 52.37
C ALA A 8 -34.60 36.57 51.07
N GLU A 9 -34.76 37.84 50.77
CA GLU A 9 -34.13 38.49 49.59
C GLU A 9 -32.58 38.42 49.68
N ARG A 10 -32.02 38.79 50.84
CA ARG A 10 -30.56 38.70 51.05
C ARG A 10 -30.02 37.23 50.99
N ALA A 11 -30.81 36.26 51.48
CA ALA A 11 -30.47 34.86 51.37
C ALA A 11 -30.50 34.37 49.93
N TYR A 12 -31.52 34.78 49.13
CA TYR A 12 -31.61 34.47 47.70
C TYR A 12 -30.45 35.08 46.92
N GLN A 13 -30.12 36.35 47.13
CA GLN A 13 -28.97 37.01 46.50
C GLN A 13 -27.63 36.33 46.82
N ARG A 14 -27.45 35.88 48.06
CA ARG A 14 -26.26 35.10 48.46
C ARG A 14 -26.21 33.72 47.79
N ALA A 15 -27.35 33.04 47.62
CA ALA A 15 -27.45 31.78 46.93
C ALA A 15 -27.11 31.93 45.42
N LEU A 16 -27.61 32.97 44.76
CA LEU A 16 -27.27 33.28 43.35
C LEU A 16 -25.75 33.51 43.15
N ILE A 17 -25.16 34.32 44.05
CA ILE A 17 -23.69 34.60 44.01
C ILE A 17 -22.88 33.31 44.25
N ALA A 18 -23.35 32.47 45.19
CA ALA A 18 -22.69 31.18 45.46
C ALA A 18 -22.78 30.22 44.26
N ASP A 19 -23.94 30.14 43.61
CA ASP A 19 -24.18 29.31 42.44
C ASP A 19 -23.35 29.81 41.24
N GLU A 20 -23.31 31.14 40.99
CA GLU A 20 -22.44 31.71 39.96
C GLU A 20 -20.95 31.43 40.21
N LYS A 21 -20.52 31.52 41.45
CA LYS A 21 -19.13 31.22 41.85
C LYS A 21 -18.81 29.74 41.65
N GLU A 22 -19.74 28.85 41.99
CA GLU A 22 -19.59 27.42 41.81
C GLU A 22 -19.58 27.06 40.30
N SER A 23 -20.49 27.62 39.52
CA SER A 23 -20.48 27.43 38.05
C SER A 23 -19.19 27.87 37.41
N LYS A 24 -18.65 29.05 37.81
CA LYS A 24 -17.33 29.51 37.33
C LYS A 24 -16.19 28.59 37.76
N ARG A 25 -16.26 28.03 39.01
CA ARG A 25 -15.26 27.07 39.47
C ARG A 25 -15.27 25.82 38.63
N LEU A 26 -16.43 25.23 38.41
CA LEU A 26 -16.60 24.02 37.57
C LEU A 26 -16.16 24.23 36.13
N TYR A 27 -16.47 25.40 35.56
CA TYR A 27 -16.00 25.76 34.21
C TYR A 27 -14.47 25.82 34.15
N VAL A 28 -13.81 26.50 35.09
CA VAL A 28 -12.34 26.57 35.14
C VAL A 28 -11.73 25.18 35.33
N GLU A 29 -12.34 24.34 36.16
CA GLU A 29 -11.90 22.96 36.38
C GLU A 29 -11.98 22.14 35.09
N SER A 30 -13.08 22.23 34.35
CA SER A 30 -13.22 21.55 33.03
C SER A 30 -12.18 22.02 32.01
N GLN A 31 -11.86 23.32 31.96
CA GLN A 31 -10.83 23.87 31.07
C GLN A 31 -9.40 23.38 31.44
N LEU A 32 -9.14 23.19 32.74
CA LEU A 32 -7.87 22.61 33.21
C LEU A 32 -7.77 21.13 32.88
N GLU A 33 -8.88 20.39 32.99
CA GLU A 33 -8.96 18.99 32.58
C GLU A 33 -8.75 18.84 31.07
N ASP A 34 -9.34 19.73 30.25
CA ASP A 34 -9.13 19.76 28.80
C ASP A 34 -7.66 20.03 28.43
N ALA A 35 -7.00 20.98 29.12
CA ALA A 35 -5.57 21.23 28.93
C ALA A 35 -4.72 20.00 29.32
N ALA A 36 -5.07 19.33 30.41
CA ALA A 36 -4.39 18.12 30.87
C ALA A 36 -4.55 16.98 29.86
N ARG A 37 -5.76 16.78 29.31
CA ARG A 37 -6.03 15.77 28.27
C ARG A 37 -5.20 16.02 27.01
N GLN A 38 -5.16 17.26 26.50
CA GLN A 38 -4.34 17.62 25.34
C GLN A 38 -2.85 17.38 25.59
N ASN A 39 -2.34 17.68 26.77
CA ASN A 39 -0.96 17.38 27.11
C ASN A 39 -0.70 15.86 27.16
N GLN A 40 -1.63 15.09 27.71
CA GLN A 40 -1.55 13.63 27.74
C GLN A 40 -1.51 13.03 26.32
N GLU A 41 -2.32 13.55 25.39
CA GLU A 41 -2.31 13.14 23.99
C GLU A 41 -0.95 13.44 23.32
N ILE A 42 -0.39 14.64 23.57
CA ILE A 42 0.94 15.01 23.05
C ILE A 42 2.04 14.11 23.64
N GLU A 43 2.01 13.84 24.95
CA GLU A 43 2.96 12.95 25.60
C GLU A 43 2.87 11.52 25.06
N THR A 44 1.67 10.99 24.92
CA THR A 44 1.44 9.65 24.35
C THR A 44 1.99 9.55 22.93
N GLN A 45 1.79 10.56 22.10
CA GLN A 45 2.34 10.59 20.73
C GLN A 45 3.88 10.61 20.76
N VAL A 46 4.48 11.39 21.64
CA VAL A 46 5.95 11.46 21.77
C VAL A 46 6.53 10.14 22.28
N GLU A 47 5.88 9.53 23.26
CA GLU A 47 6.30 8.23 23.79
C GLU A 47 6.20 7.14 22.73
N ALA A 48 5.10 7.10 21.97
CA ALA A 48 4.94 6.14 20.87
C ALA A 48 6.05 6.26 19.81
N LEU A 49 6.44 7.49 19.45
CA LEU A 49 7.58 7.71 18.55
C LEU A 49 8.92 7.23 19.14
N GLY A 50 9.10 7.38 20.45
CA GLY A 50 10.31 6.92 21.15
C GLY A 50 10.37 5.40 21.36
N GLN A 51 9.26 4.68 21.17
CA GLN A 51 9.14 3.25 21.45
C GLN A 51 9.04 2.37 20.20
N ILE A 52 9.13 2.94 18.99
CA ILE A 52 8.98 2.23 17.72
C ILE A 52 9.84 0.95 17.65
N LEU A 53 11.12 1.05 17.98
CA LEU A 53 12.04 -0.10 17.99
C LEU A 53 11.69 -1.08 19.10
N THR A 54 11.48 -0.61 20.30
CA THR A 54 11.19 -1.46 21.47
C THR A 54 9.91 -2.27 21.29
N GLU A 55 8.87 -1.66 20.74
CA GLU A 55 7.62 -2.36 20.40
C GLU A 55 7.85 -3.43 19.33
N GLY A 56 8.63 -3.11 18.29
CA GLY A 56 9.01 -4.08 17.26
C GLY A 56 9.76 -5.29 17.83
N LEU A 57 10.69 -5.07 18.76
CA LEU A 57 11.45 -6.12 19.42
C LEU A 57 10.60 -7.02 20.34
N SER A 58 9.53 -6.48 20.89
CA SER A 58 8.63 -7.25 21.78
C SER A 58 7.72 -8.23 21.03
N ARG A 59 7.61 -8.10 19.72
CA ARG A 59 6.69 -8.83 18.86
C ARG A 59 7.42 -9.95 18.11
N ASN A 60 6.74 -11.09 17.93
CA ASN A 60 7.19 -12.10 16.96
C ASN A 60 6.69 -11.69 15.55
N PRO A 61 7.60 -11.33 14.61
CA PRO A 61 7.20 -10.87 13.29
C PRO A 61 6.89 -12.00 12.31
N THR A 62 7.08 -13.27 12.70
CA THR A 62 6.91 -14.42 11.80
C THR A 62 5.47 -14.53 11.31
N LEU A 63 5.29 -14.60 10.00
CA LEU A 63 3.98 -14.84 9.39
C LEU A 63 3.54 -16.29 9.62
N ASP A 64 2.43 -16.45 10.33
CA ASP A 64 1.83 -17.77 10.56
C ASP A 64 0.81 -18.07 9.43
N PHE A 65 1.21 -18.89 8.48
CA PHE A 65 0.35 -19.32 7.36
C PHE A 65 -0.95 -19.98 7.82
N SER A 66 -0.98 -20.56 9.03
CA SER A 66 -2.22 -21.17 9.56
C SER A 66 -3.29 -20.10 9.87
N LYS A 67 -2.89 -18.89 10.24
CA LYS A 67 -3.80 -17.76 10.51
C LYS A 67 -4.32 -17.10 9.25
N LEU A 68 -3.66 -17.28 8.13
CA LEU A 68 -4.15 -16.80 6.83
C LEU A 68 -5.28 -17.69 6.30
N ARG A 69 -5.41 -18.92 6.79
CA ARG A 69 -6.47 -19.84 6.37
C ARG A 69 -7.81 -19.43 6.98
N VAL A 70 -8.84 -19.47 6.17
CA VAL A 70 -10.20 -19.12 6.58
C VAL A 70 -11.06 -20.38 6.75
N LYS A 71 -11.98 -20.30 7.70
CA LYS A 71 -13.03 -21.32 7.86
C LYS A 71 -14.33 -20.75 7.29
N PRO A 72 -15.11 -21.54 6.53
CA PRO A 72 -16.38 -21.08 6.02
C PRO A 72 -17.30 -20.70 7.19
N ALA A 73 -17.85 -19.48 7.15
CA ALA A 73 -18.77 -19.01 8.16
C ALA A 73 -20.20 -19.42 7.77
N HIS A 74 -20.80 -20.31 8.58
CA HIS A 74 -22.18 -20.72 8.40
C HIS A 74 -23.09 -19.89 9.33
N LYS A 75 -23.91 -19.04 8.76
CA LYS A 75 -25.00 -18.40 9.48
C LYS A 75 -26.23 -19.34 9.48
N PRO A 76 -27.00 -19.44 10.55
CA PRO A 76 -28.25 -20.22 10.53
C PRO A 76 -29.25 -19.65 9.53
N VAL A 77 -30.18 -20.49 9.05
CA VAL A 77 -31.25 -20.02 8.16
C VAL A 77 -32.11 -18.98 8.90
N ASP A 78 -32.25 -17.82 8.28
CA ASP A 78 -33.12 -16.78 8.80
C ASP A 78 -34.56 -17.05 8.37
N LEU A 79 -35.37 -17.50 9.32
CA LEU A 79 -36.83 -17.72 9.17
C LEU A 79 -37.64 -16.58 9.83
N PHE A 80 -36.99 -15.48 10.25
CA PHE A 80 -37.69 -14.37 10.89
C PHE A 80 -38.68 -13.70 9.93
N GLY A 81 -39.86 -13.33 10.46
CA GLY A 81 -40.91 -12.66 9.70
C GLY A 81 -41.79 -13.60 8.85
N LEU A 82 -41.60 -14.93 8.94
CA LEU A 82 -42.55 -15.86 8.35
C LEU A 82 -43.83 -15.91 9.19
N PRO A 83 -45.02 -15.98 8.55
CA PRO A 83 -46.27 -16.17 9.26
C PRO A 83 -46.23 -17.43 10.12
N HIS A 84 -46.80 -17.37 11.33
CA HIS A 84 -46.97 -18.57 12.14
C HIS A 84 -47.92 -19.55 11.43
N SER A 85 -47.70 -20.85 11.63
CA SER A 85 -48.60 -21.86 11.13
C SER A 85 -49.95 -21.66 11.80
N GLU A 86 -50.99 -21.37 11.01
CA GLU A 86 -52.35 -21.32 11.49
C GLU A 86 -52.83 -22.76 11.75
N HIS A 87 -53.76 -22.93 12.69
CA HIS A 87 -54.39 -24.22 12.84
C HIS A 87 -55.39 -24.47 11.70
N PRO A 88 -55.46 -25.69 11.17
CA PRO A 88 -56.46 -26.00 10.16
C PRO A 88 -57.86 -25.76 10.71
N PRO A 89 -58.80 -25.28 9.89
CA PRO A 89 -60.16 -25.12 10.29
C PRO A 89 -60.76 -26.47 10.68
N LEU A 90 -61.50 -26.56 11.82
CA LEU A 90 -62.13 -27.76 12.30
C LEU A 90 -63.62 -27.65 12.04
N TRP A 91 -64.22 -28.70 11.44
CA TRP A 91 -65.66 -28.75 11.14
C TRP A 91 -66.53 -28.46 12.36
N GLU A 92 -66.08 -28.88 13.54
CA GLU A 92 -66.82 -28.69 14.82
C GLU A 92 -67.17 -27.22 15.12
N HIS A 93 -66.29 -26.27 14.64
CA HIS A 93 -66.50 -24.83 14.84
C HIS A 93 -67.60 -24.24 13.90
N TYR A 94 -67.90 -24.94 12.82
CA TYR A 94 -68.83 -24.48 11.78
C TYR A 94 -70.22 -25.22 11.91
N ALA A 95 -70.20 -26.41 12.49
CA ALA A 95 -71.36 -27.27 12.55
C ALA A 95 -72.55 -26.63 13.37
N PRO A 96 -73.69 -26.38 12.76
CA PRO A 96 -74.85 -25.85 13.51
C PRO A 96 -75.36 -26.86 14.52
N GLU A 97 -75.79 -26.35 15.69
CA GLU A 97 -76.37 -27.21 16.70
C GLU A 97 -77.57 -27.94 16.15
N LYS A 98 -77.66 -29.22 16.46
CA LYS A 98 -78.86 -30.03 16.09
C LYS A 98 -80.10 -29.49 16.81
N PRO A 99 -81.27 -29.43 16.12
CA PRO A 99 -82.53 -29.02 16.76
C PRO A 99 -82.85 -29.90 17.98
N LYS A 100 -83.06 -29.25 19.13
CA LYS A 100 -83.36 -29.95 20.41
C LYS A 100 -84.88 -30.21 20.59
N GLY A 101 -85.24 -31.34 21.13
CA GLY A 101 -86.60 -31.69 21.51
C GLY A 101 -87.59 -31.99 20.34
N LEU A 102 -88.90 -31.88 20.57
CA LEU A 102 -89.91 -32.17 19.58
C LEU A 102 -89.96 -31.26 18.35
N ALA A 103 -89.31 -30.11 18.42
CA ALA A 103 -89.15 -29.17 17.28
C ALA A 103 -88.40 -29.80 16.07
N GLY A 104 -87.52 -30.78 16.31
CA GLY A 104 -86.83 -31.51 15.26
C GLY A 104 -87.68 -32.46 14.41
N LEU A 105 -88.88 -32.69 14.77
CA LEU A 105 -89.86 -33.57 14.04
C LEU A 105 -90.52 -32.80 12.88
N PHE A 106 -90.59 -31.48 12.92
CA PHE A 106 -91.24 -30.68 11.89
C PHE A 106 -90.42 -30.56 10.59
N PRO A 107 -91.06 -30.83 9.42
CA PRO A 107 -90.34 -30.81 8.12
C PRO A 107 -89.66 -29.49 7.78
N TRP A 108 -90.25 -28.37 8.17
CA TRP A 108 -89.68 -27.04 7.91
C TRP A 108 -88.41 -26.76 8.77
N VAL A 109 -88.38 -27.30 10.03
CA VAL A 109 -87.23 -27.20 10.91
C VAL A 109 -86.04 -28.04 10.38
N LYS A 110 -86.35 -29.25 9.89
CA LYS A 110 -85.32 -30.08 9.21
C LYS A 110 -84.78 -29.40 7.98
N LYS A 111 -85.64 -28.85 7.11
CA LYS A 111 -85.19 -28.12 5.89
C LYS A 111 -84.42 -26.84 6.19
N ALA A 112 -84.74 -26.13 7.26
CA ALA A 112 -84.00 -24.98 7.74
C ALA A 112 -82.60 -25.38 8.26
N HIS A 113 -82.57 -26.47 9.09
CA HIS A 113 -81.27 -26.99 9.58
C HIS A 113 -80.40 -27.53 8.44
N GLU A 114 -80.96 -28.24 7.45
CA GLU A 114 -80.24 -28.68 6.24
C GLU A 114 -79.60 -27.48 5.47
N ARG A 115 -80.32 -26.36 5.32
CA ARG A 115 -79.79 -25.13 4.71
C ARG A 115 -78.67 -24.54 5.54
N GLN A 116 -78.77 -24.53 6.86
CA GLN A 116 -77.71 -24.09 7.78
C GLN A 116 -76.52 -24.98 7.68
N VAL A 117 -76.67 -26.30 7.62
CA VAL A 117 -75.56 -27.25 7.43
C VAL A 117 -74.87 -27.04 6.05
N GLN A 118 -75.63 -26.81 4.98
CA GLN A 118 -75.09 -26.53 3.68
C GLN A 118 -74.33 -25.20 3.66
N ALA A 119 -74.84 -24.14 4.26
CA ALA A 119 -74.16 -22.87 4.37
C ALA A 119 -72.89 -22.96 5.22
N ALA A 120 -72.93 -23.74 6.32
CA ALA A 120 -71.77 -24.03 7.15
C ALA A 120 -70.71 -24.83 6.40
N LYS A 121 -71.05 -25.80 5.60
CA LYS A 121 -70.10 -26.54 4.72
C LYS A 121 -69.47 -25.67 3.71
N GLN A 122 -70.20 -24.79 3.05
CA GLN A 122 -69.58 -23.85 2.06
C GLN A 122 -68.57 -22.91 2.72
N ARG A 123 -68.89 -22.44 3.94
CA ARG A 123 -67.94 -21.62 4.72
C ARG A 123 -66.69 -22.41 5.11
N PHE A 124 -66.88 -23.61 5.66
CA PHE A 124 -65.75 -24.48 6.02
C PHE A 124 -64.85 -24.80 4.83
N GLU A 125 -65.44 -25.20 3.68
CA GLU A 125 -64.64 -25.47 2.45
C GLU A 125 -63.97 -24.25 1.89
N ALA A 126 -64.51 -23.05 2.06
CA ALA A 126 -63.86 -21.82 1.69
C ALA A 126 -62.66 -21.51 2.59
N ASP A 127 -62.85 -21.64 3.91
CA ASP A 127 -61.77 -21.38 4.88
C ASP A 127 -60.69 -22.47 4.82
N GLU A 128 -61.07 -23.73 4.57
CA GLU A 128 -60.11 -24.82 4.33
C GLU A 128 -59.26 -24.55 3.09
N ARG A 129 -59.85 -24.11 1.98
CA ARG A 129 -59.09 -23.70 0.78
C ARG A 129 -58.16 -22.53 1.06
N ASN A 130 -58.63 -21.50 1.78
CA ASN A 130 -57.77 -20.35 2.16
C ASN A 130 -56.62 -20.79 3.05
N TYR A 131 -56.86 -21.67 4.02
CA TYR A 131 -55.82 -22.25 4.87
C TYR A 131 -54.79 -23.02 4.03
N GLN A 132 -55.24 -23.89 3.12
CA GLN A 132 -54.35 -24.67 2.25
C GLN A 132 -53.44 -23.76 1.37
N VAL A 133 -54.00 -22.67 0.80
CA VAL A 133 -53.23 -21.71 0.01
C VAL A 133 -52.20 -20.96 0.86
N LYS A 134 -52.62 -20.48 2.04
CA LYS A 134 -51.68 -19.80 2.96
C LYS A 134 -50.56 -20.72 3.41
N GLU A 135 -50.89 -21.95 3.82
CA GLU A 135 -49.89 -22.91 4.27
C GLU A 135 -48.93 -23.36 3.13
N ALA A 136 -49.47 -23.58 1.93
CA ALA A 136 -48.66 -23.87 0.76
C ALA A 136 -47.69 -22.71 0.44
N THR A 137 -48.15 -21.46 0.54
CA THR A 137 -47.32 -20.27 0.33
C THR A 137 -46.24 -20.16 1.40
N ARG A 138 -46.60 -20.42 2.67
CA ARG A 138 -45.63 -20.43 3.78
C ARG A 138 -44.57 -21.51 3.61
N GLN A 139 -44.97 -22.73 3.24
CA GLN A 139 -44.02 -23.83 2.97
C GLN A 139 -43.13 -23.56 1.78
N ALA A 140 -43.64 -22.94 0.72
CA ALA A 140 -42.87 -22.55 -0.43
C ALA A 140 -41.80 -21.49 -0.07
N GLU A 141 -42.15 -20.50 0.78
CA GLU A 141 -41.20 -19.48 1.22
C GLU A 141 -40.13 -20.06 2.17
N ILE A 142 -40.51 -20.97 3.08
CA ILE A 142 -39.55 -21.71 3.92
C ILE A 142 -38.56 -22.49 3.04
N LYS A 143 -39.06 -23.25 2.08
CA LYS A 143 -38.24 -24.01 1.15
C LYS A 143 -37.27 -23.10 0.36
N LYS A 144 -37.80 -21.98 -0.16
CA LYS A 144 -37.00 -21.00 -0.88
C LYS A 144 -35.82 -20.44 -0.04
N ARG A 145 -36.09 -20.14 1.25
CA ARG A 145 -35.06 -19.68 2.19
C ARG A 145 -34.04 -20.77 2.50
N HIS A 146 -34.45 -22.00 2.68
CA HIS A 146 -33.55 -23.14 2.86
C HIS A 146 -32.67 -23.37 1.62
N ASP A 147 -33.27 -23.35 0.43
CA ASP A 147 -32.52 -23.53 -0.83
C ASP A 147 -31.54 -22.38 -1.09
N ALA A 148 -31.91 -21.14 -0.73
CA ALA A 148 -31.03 -19.98 -0.82
C ALA A 148 -29.87 -20.10 0.18
N HIS A 149 -30.14 -20.49 1.41
CA HIS A 149 -29.15 -20.72 2.43
C HIS A 149 -28.18 -21.86 2.04
N ALA A 150 -28.69 -22.99 1.54
CA ALA A 150 -27.84 -24.09 1.09
C ALA A 150 -26.83 -23.65 -0.01
N ARG A 151 -27.33 -22.85 -0.98
CA ARG A 151 -26.46 -22.28 -2.01
C ARG A 151 -25.41 -21.31 -1.45
N ALA A 152 -25.78 -20.47 -0.48
CA ALA A 152 -24.85 -19.54 0.16
C ALA A 152 -23.78 -20.29 0.97
N VAL A 153 -24.13 -21.38 1.65
CA VAL A 153 -23.19 -22.25 2.36
C VAL A 153 -22.21 -22.90 1.38
N GLU A 154 -22.72 -23.50 0.30
CA GLU A 154 -21.87 -24.13 -0.73
C GLU A 154 -20.93 -23.14 -1.40
N GLN A 155 -21.38 -21.90 -1.62
CA GLN A 155 -20.51 -20.83 -2.16
C GLN A 155 -19.43 -20.45 -1.15
N ALA A 156 -19.79 -20.23 0.13
CA ALA A 156 -18.84 -19.89 1.18
C ALA A 156 -17.78 -20.99 1.40
N GLU A 157 -18.17 -22.26 1.26
CA GLU A 157 -17.23 -23.39 1.32
C GLU A 157 -16.27 -23.40 0.11
N ARG A 158 -16.78 -23.13 -1.10
CA ARG A 158 -15.93 -23.02 -2.29
C ARG A 158 -14.94 -21.89 -2.17
N ASP A 159 -15.40 -20.69 -1.78
CA ASP A 159 -14.55 -19.52 -1.62
C ASP A 159 -13.48 -19.75 -0.55
N ALA A 160 -13.83 -20.37 0.58
CA ALA A 160 -12.89 -20.71 1.62
C ALA A 160 -11.84 -21.74 1.16
N ASN A 161 -12.25 -22.75 0.40
CA ASN A 161 -11.34 -23.76 -0.13
C ASN A 161 -10.38 -23.17 -1.17
N GLU A 162 -10.88 -22.33 -2.08
CA GLU A 162 -10.06 -21.63 -3.07
C GLU A 162 -9.03 -20.73 -2.38
N HIS A 163 -9.46 -19.92 -1.40
CA HIS A 163 -8.54 -19.10 -0.61
C HIS A 163 -7.47 -19.95 0.11
N ASN A 164 -7.88 -21.04 0.76
CA ASN A 164 -6.95 -21.92 1.48
C ASN A 164 -5.97 -22.62 0.55
N GLU A 165 -6.37 -22.92 -0.68
CA GLU A 165 -5.47 -23.46 -1.71
C GLU A 165 -4.44 -22.42 -2.14
N GLN A 166 -4.84 -21.16 -2.34
CA GLN A 166 -3.94 -20.04 -2.63
C GLN A 166 -2.92 -19.85 -1.49
N VAL A 167 -3.35 -19.90 -0.23
CA VAL A 167 -2.45 -19.85 0.94
C VAL A 167 -1.47 -21.02 0.93
N ALA A 168 -1.92 -22.24 0.59
CA ALA A 168 -1.04 -23.39 0.52
C ALA A 168 -0.01 -23.30 -0.62
N GLN A 169 -0.42 -22.76 -1.77
CA GLN A 169 0.49 -22.48 -2.89
C GLN A 169 1.53 -21.41 -2.52
N PHE A 170 1.11 -20.35 -1.85
CA PHE A 170 2.01 -19.31 -1.34
C PHE A 170 3.02 -19.88 -0.34
N GLU A 171 2.58 -20.69 0.64
CA GLU A 171 3.45 -21.35 1.60
C GLU A 171 4.47 -22.26 0.90
N ALA A 172 4.05 -23.04 -0.08
CA ALA A 172 4.92 -23.91 -0.86
C ALA A 172 5.95 -23.12 -1.69
N ALA A 173 5.53 -22.05 -2.34
CA ALA A 173 6.41 -21.16 -3.11
C ALA A 173 7.43 -20.45 -2.22
N PHE A 174 7.02 -19.99 -1.03
CA PHE A 174 7.93 -19.40 -0.03
C PHE A 174 8.99 -20.41 0.42
N ARG A 175 8.59 -21.66 0.74
CA ARG A 175 9.54 -22.73 1.12
C ARG A 175 10.51 -23.09 0.00
N ALA A 176 10.08 -22.97 -1.25
CA ALA A 176 10.91 -23.18 -2.44
C ALA A 176 11.81 -21.97 -2.78
N ALA A 177 11.80 -20.91 -1.98
CA ALA A 177 12.52 -19.66 -2.19
C ALA A 177 12.18 -18.98 -3.54
N ALA A 178 10.94 -19.10 -4.00
CA ALA A 178 10.48 -18.40 -5.20
C ALA A 178 10.53 -16.87 -4.96
N PRO A 179 11.17 -16.08 -5.85
CA PRO A 179 11.42 -14.66 -5.62
C PRO A 179 10.18 -13.85 -5.26
N ASP A 180 9.10 -14.01 -6.01
CA ASP A 180 7.84 -13.28 -5.78
C ASP A 180 7.19 -13.67 -4.44
N ALA A 181 7.30 -14.95 -4.05
CA ALA A 181 6.76 -15.42 -2.78
C ALA A 181 7.59 -14.90 -1.58
N ILE A 182 8.92 -14.83 -1.72
CA ILE A 182 9.79 -14.21 -0.72
C ILE A 182 9.47 -12.73 -0.58
N ALA A 183 9.35 -11.99 -1.70
CA ALA A 183 9.00 -10.58 -1.68
C ALA A 183 7.63 -10.36 -1.00
N THR A 184 6.60 -11.10 -1.41
CA THR A 184 5.25 -11.01 -0.83
C THR A 184 5.25 -11.33 0.66
N TYR A 185 6.02 -12.34 1.10
CA TYR A 185 6.14 -12.68 2.52
C TYR A 185 6.67 -11.51 3.34
N PHE A 186 7.77 -10.88 2.93
CA PHE A 186 8.36 -9.77 3.68
C PHE A 186 7.55 -8.47 3.58
N ILE A 187 6.85 -8.20 2.46
CA ILE A 187 5.87 -7.11 2.39
C ILE A 187 4.80 -7.32 3.46
N THR A 188 4.21 -8.52 3.53
CA THR A 188 3.18 -8.84 4.52
C THR A 188 3.71 -8.73 5.96
N VAL A 189 4.94 -9.14 6.22
CA VAL A 189 5.59 -9.02 7.54
C VAL A 189 5.70 -7.54 7.95
N LEU A 190 6.19 -6.67 7.07
CA LEU A 190 6.38 -5.26 7.36
C LEU A 190 5.04 -4.50 7.51
N GLU A 191 4.03 -4.86 6.72
CA GLU A 191 2.68 -4.28 6.80
C GLU A 191 1.94 -4.66 8.08
N GLN A 192 2.24 -5.81 8.68
CA GLN A 192 1.62 -6.24 9.94
C GLN A 192 2.16 -5.52 11.19
N GLY A 193 3.20 -4.71 11.04
CA GLY A 193 3.77 -3.91 12.11
C GLY A 193 2.74 -2.92 12.68
N SER A 194 2.68 -2.78 14.02
CA SER A 194 1.93 -1.68 14.64
C SER A 194 2.85 -0.48 14.75
N TYR A 195 2.50 0.62 14.10
CA TYR A 195 3.23 1.89 14.16
C TYR A 195 2.32 2.99 14.72
N PRO A 196 2.88 4.10 15.21
CA PRO A 196 2.11 5.30 15.53
C PRO A 196 1.32 5.81 14.31
N ASP A 197 0.26 6.59 14.56
CA ASP A 197 -0.53 7.18 13.50
C ASP A 197 0.33 8.02 12.54
N GLY A 198 -0.01 7.99 11.26
CA GLY A 198 0.69 8.72 10.20
C GLY A 198 1.82 7.94 9.50
N PHE A 199 2.13 6.69 9.92
CA PHE A 199 3.11 5.86 9.22
C PHE A 199 2.45 5.14 8.03
N PRO A 200 2.96 5.28 6.78
CA PRO A 200 2.35 4.68 5.59
C PRO A 200 2.43 3.16 5.56
N GLN A 201 3.46 2.55 6.16
CA GLN A 201 3.73 1.10 6.20
C GLN A 201 3.74 0.43 4.81
N THR A 202 4.03 1.20 3.78
CA THR A 202 4.17 0.72 2.40
C THR A 202 5.61 0.34 2.12
N SER A 203 5.79 -0.78 1.43
CA SER A 203 7.11 -1.22 1.00
C SER A 203 7.06 -1.93 -0.34
N GLU A 204 8.11 -1.76 -1.12
CA GLU A 204 8.38 -2.52 -2.33
C GLU A 204 9.61 -3.38 -2.08
N ILE A 205 9.54 -4.67 -2.42
CA ILE A 205 10.59 -5.63 -2.09
C ILE A 205 10.94 -6.47 -3.31
N GLU A 206 12.23 -6.68 -3.52
CA GLU A 206 12.76 -7.60 -4.52
C GLU A 206 13.74 -8.56 -3.87
N PHE A 207 13.64 -9.84 -4.22
CA PHE A 207 14.55 -10.86 -3.76
C PHE A 207 15.42 -11.37 -4.91
N GLN A 208 16.73 -11.43 -4.69
CA GLN A 208 17.73 -11.93 -5.63
C GLN A 208 18.24 -13.29 -5.14
N PRO A 209 17.82 -14.41 -5.73
CA PRO A 209 18.12 -15.75 -5.25
C PRO A 209 19.62 -16.09 -5.25
N GLU A 210 20.35 -15.66 -6.30
CA GLU A 210 21.77 -16.02 -6.48
C GLU A 210 22.64 -15.47 -5.36
N SER A 211 22.32 -14.27 -4.87
CA SER A 211 23.04 -13.57 -3.80
C SER A 211 22.32 -13.68 -2.45
N LYS A 212 21.13 -14.30 -2.40
CA LYS A 212 20.25 -14.34 -1.23
C LYS A 212 20.03 -12.93 -0.64
N GLN A 213 19.91 -11.93 -1.52
CA GLN A 213 19.81 -10.53 -1.15
C GLN A 213 18.38 -10.05 -1.30
N LEU A 214 17.89 -9.37 -0.27
CA LEU A 214 16.61 -8.70 -0.27
C LEU A 214 16.84 -7.19 -0.41
N VAL A 215 16.23 -6.57 -1.41
CA VAL A 215 16.24 -5.12 -1.60
C VAL A 215 14.87 -4.59 -1.20
N VAL A 216 14.86 -3.64 -0.30
CA VAL A 216 13.63 -3.05 0.27
C VAL A 216 13.62 -1.55 -0.01
N ALA A 217 12.55 -1.05 -0.59
CA ALA A 217 12.19 0.36 -0.59
C ALA A 217 10.99 0.55 0.35
N TYR A 218 11.18 1.31 1.40
CA TYR A 218 10.20 1.53 2.47
C TYR A 218 9.80 2.99 2.54
N ASP A 219 8.50 3.27 2.63
CA ASP A 219 8.00 4.63 2.74
C ASP A 219 7.91 5.08 4.20
N LEU A 220 8.55 6.19 4.48
CA LEU A 220 8.51 6.88 5.76
C LEU A 220 7.47 8.01 5.73
N PRO A 221 6.89 8.35 6.88
CA PRO A 221 5.99 9.50 6.98
C PRO A 221 6.73 10.83 6.81
N GLU A 222 6.02 11.87 6.38
CA GLU A 222 6.56 13.22 6.37
C GLU A 222 6.81 13.75 7.78
N TYR A 223 7.81 14.64 7.89
CA TYR A 223 8.24 15.26 9.13
C TYR A 223 7.10 15.97 9.88
N ASP A 224 6.31 16.78 9.15
CA ASP A 224 5.24 17.59 9.74
C ASP A 224 3.98 16.77 10.09
N GLU A 225 3.85 15.55 9.58
CA GLU A 225 2.72 14.66 9.89
C GLU A 225 2.86 13.99 11.25
N ILE A 226 4.07 13.53 11.59
CA ILE A 226 4.25 12.71 12.79
C ILE A 226 4.87 13.47 13.98
N ILE A 227 5.59 14.56 13.74
CA ILE A 227 6.28 15.27 14.84
C ILE A 227 5.43 16.43 15.34
N PRO A 228 4.90 16.35 16.58
CA PRO A 228 4.02 17.38 17.12
C PRO A 228 4.73 18.73 17.23
N THR A 229 4.09 19.77 16.68
CA THR A 229 4.58 21.16 16.70
C THR A 229 4.43 21.78 18.08
N ILE A 230 3.43 21.33 18.87
CA ILE A 230 3.13 21.82 20.20
C ILE A 230 3.86 20.95 21.22
N LYS A 231 4.50 21.58 22.19
CA LYS A 231 5.15 20.93 23.31
C LYS A 231 4.21 20.74 24.50
N SER A 232 3.42 21.79 24.80
CA SER A 232 2.46 21.78 25.91
C SER A 232 1.39 22.83 25.71
N VAL A 233 0.22 22.60 26.32
CA VAL A 233 -0.93 23.49 26.36
C VAL A 233 -1.24 23.86 27.80
N LYS A 234 -1.53 25.16 28.06
CA LYS A 234 -1.89 25.67 29.38
C LYS A 234 -3.13 26.52 29.29
N TYR A 235 -4.11 26.28 30.13
CA TYR A 235 -5.25 27.18 30.25
C TYR A 235 -4.89 28.44 31.04
N VAL A 236 -5.17 29.63 30.48
CA VAL A 236 -4.91 30.96 31.05
C VAL A 236 -6.24 31.54 31.52
N LYS A 237 -6.47 31.49 32.83
CA LYS A 237 -7.72 31.93 33.48
C LYS A 237 -8.08 33.39 33.20
N THR A 238 -7.07 34.26 33.02
CA THR A 238 -7.28 35.73 32.85
C THR A 238 -7.80 36.10 31.47
N SER A 239 -7.46 35.31 30.44
CA SER A 239 -7.88 35.52 29.06
C SER A 239 -8.90 34.49 28.60
N ASP A 240 -9.29 33.55 29.45
CA ASP A 240 -10.19 32.42 29.13
C ASP A 240 -9.81 31.74 27.80
N SER A 241 -8.52 31.35 27.70
CA SER A 241 -7.97 30.78 26.47
C SER A 241 -6.85 29.80 26.77
N PHE A 242 -6.58 28.90 25.78
CA PHE A 242 -5.43 28.02 25.85
C PHE A 242 -4.20 28.71 25.26
N ALA A 243 -3.11 28.67 26.00
CA ALA A 243 -1.79 29.11 25.55
C ALA A 243 -0.96 27.89 25.18
N GLU A 244 -0.51 27.82 23.94
CA GLU A 244 0.32 26.76 23.40
C GLU A 244 1.80 27.13 23.46
N SER A 245 2.63 26.21 23.91
CA SER A 245 4.08 26.30 23.83
C SER A 245 4.56 25.52 22.64
N ALA A 246 5.19 26.18 21.67
CA ALA A 246 5.78 25.51 20.51
C ALA A 246 6.97 24.62 20.93
N ARG A 247 7.10 23.48 20.27
CA ARG A 247 8.28 22.61 20.42
C ARG A 247 9.45 23.20 19.63
N PRO A 248 10.65 23.34 20.23
CA PRO A 248 11.81 23.85 19.51
C PRO A 248 12.13 23.03 18.26
N GLU A 249 12.45 23.68 17.16
CA GLU A 249 12.69 23.06 15.87
C GLU A 249 13.83 22.03 15.89
N ASN A 250 14.91 22.30 16.63
CA ASN A 250 16.00 21.35 16.81
C ASN A 250 15.53 20.06 17.52
N GLN A 251 14.62 20.17 18.52
CA GLN A 251 14.06 19.02 19.20
C GLN A 251 13.18 18.19 18.25
N ARG A 252 12.33 18.86 17.44
CA ARG A 252 11.50 18.20 16.43
C ARG A 252 12.37 17.42 15.42
N ARG A 253 13.44 18.03 14.92
CA ARG A 253 14.39 17.40 13.98
C ARG A 253 15.08 16.18 14.59
N THR A 254 15.50 16.27 15.86
CA THR A 254 16.09 15.13 16.57
C THR A 254 15.09 13.99 16.73
N MET A 255 13.86 14.28 17.11
CA MET A 255 12.80 13.28 17.24
C MET A 255 12.51 12.57 15.91
N TYR A 256 12.46 13.32 14.81
CA TYR A 256 12.24 12.73 13.48
C TYR A 256 13.41 11.83 13.05
N ALA A 257 14.64 12.30 13.21
CA ALA A 257 15.83 11.52 12.89
C ALA A 257 15.88 10.21 13.71
N ASP A 258 15.51 10.28 14.98
CA ASP A 258 15.42 9.10 15.86
C ASP A 258 14.31 8.15 15.43
N ALA A 259 13.11 8.64 15.12
CA ALA A 259 11.99 7.84 14.60
C ALA A 259 12.35 7.12 13.30
N VAL A 260 13.02 7.81 12.37
CA VAL A 260 13.54 7.24 11.12
C VAL A 260 14.55 6.12 11.38
N ALA A 261 15.47 6.34 12.32
CA ALA A 261 16.47 5.34 12.70
C ALA A 261 15.84 4.11 13.36
N GLN A 262 14.92 4.32 14.29
CA GLN A 262 14.18 3.24 14.94
C GLN A 262 13.37 2.41 13.94
N THR A 263 12.66 3.05 13.02
CA THR A 263 11.89 2.38 11.95
C THR A 263 12.80 1.52 11.09
N THR A 264 13.96 2.06 10.69
CA THR A 264 14.95 1.31 9.87
C THR A 264 15.44 0.06 10.61
N LEU A 265 15.88 0.18 11.87
CA LEU A 265 16.37 -0.94 12.65
C LEU A 265 15.28 -1.98 12.95
N ARG A 266 14.06 -1.52 13.23
CA ARG A 266 12.90 -2.38 13.44
C ARG A 266 12.57 -3.19 12.18
N SER A 267 12.52 -2.55 11.01
CA SER A 267 12.24 -3.24 9.74
C SER A 267 13.31 -4.29 9.43
N LEU A 268 14.60 -3.99 9.65
CA LEU A 268 15.68 -4.97 9.51
C LEU A 268 15.52 -6.13 10.49
N HIS A 269 15.14 -5.85 11.74
CA HIS A 269 14.88 -6.87 12.75
C HIS A 269 13.71 -7.77 12.32
N GLU A 270 12.57 -7.18 11.91
CA GLU A 270 11.38 -7.91 11.48
C GLU A 270 11.69 -8.83 10.28
N ILE A 271 12.51 -8.37 9.32
CA ILE A 271 12.96 -9.19 8.17
C ILE A 271 13.80 -10.37 8.65
N PHE A 272 14.87 -10.14 9.40
CA PHE A 272 15.77 -11.22 9.79
C PHE A 272 15.15 -12.19 10.81
N ALA A 273 14.31 -11.70 11.72
CA ALA A 273 13.66 -12.51 12.73
C ALA A 273 12.51 -13.37 12.16
N SER A 274 11.82 -12.88 11.12
CA SER A 274 10.74 -13.64 10.48
C SER A 274 11.25 -14.68 9.48
N ASP A 275 12.49 -14.56 8.99
CA ASP A 275 13.10 -15.50 8.04
C ASP A 275 13.67 -16.74 8.75
N ILE A 276 12.79 -17.58 9.26
CA ILE A 276 13.17 -18.85 9.91
C ILE A 276 13.81 -19.83 8.91
N ALA A 277 13.42 -19.75 7.65
CA ALA A 277 13.94 -20.64 6.60
C ALA A 277 15.36 -20.27 6.13
N GLY A 278 15.88 -19.10 6.46
CA GLY A 278 17.21 -18.64 6.10
C GLY A 278 17.38 -18.35 4.61
N HIS A 279 16.33 -17.85 3.97
CA HIS A 279 16.38 -17.47 2.55
C HIS A 279 17.19 -16.20 2.30
N VAL A 280 17.21 -15.27 3.28
CA VAL A 280 17.85 -13.95 3.15
C VAL A 280 19.14 -13.91 3.96
N GLU A 281 20.26 -13.66 3.29
CA GLU A 281 21.57 -13.45 3.93
C GLU A 281 21.95 -11.99 4.00
N THR A 282 21.54 -11.18 3.02
CA THR A 282 21.83 -9.75 2.95
C THR A 282 20.55 -8.96 2.74
N VAL A 283 20.41 -7.85 3.45
CA VAL A 283 19.34 -6.87 3.23
C VAL A 283 19.95 -5.54 2.80
N VAL A 284 19.42 -4.97 1.73
CA VAL A 284 19.59 -3.57 1.36
C VAL A 284 18.28 -2.86 1.63
N PHE A 285 18.28 -1.96 2.59
CA PHE A 285 17.10 -1.23 3.01
C PHE A 285 17.25 0.24 2.63
N ASN A 286 16.30 0.74 1.84
CA ASN A 286 16.22 2.13 1.43
C ASN A 286 14.91 2.72 1.95
N ALA A 287 14.98 3.80 2.70
CA ALA A 287 13.82 4.49 3.24
C ALA A 287 13.60 5.80 2.48
N TYR A 288 12.39 5.98 1.98
CA TYR A 288 11.96 7.11 1.16
C TYR A 288 10.89 7.92 1.88
N VAL A 289 10.75 9.18 1.51
CA VAL A 289 9.63 10.03 1.94
C VAL A 289 8.94 10.57 0.69
N GLU A 290 7.66 10.31 0.53
CA GLU A 290 6.84 10.96 -0.49
C GLU A 290 6.49 12.37 -0.05
N SER A 291 6.75 13.37 -0.88
CA SER A 291 6.48 14.77 -0.57
C SER A 291 6.34 15.61 -1.84
N ILE A 292 6.04 16.89 -1.67
CA ILE A 292 6.00 17.86 -2.74
C ILE A 292 7.19 18.82 -2.61
N ASP A 293 8.02 18.91 -3.64
CA ASP A 293 9.09 19.89 -3.69
C ASP A 293 8.52 21.31 -3.62
N ARG A 294 8.87 22.01 -2.55
CA ARG A 294 8.38 23.39 -2.29
C ARG A 294 8.87 24.42 -3.33
N GLY A 295 9.95 24.12 -4.05
CA GLY A 295 10.50 25.00 -5.09
C GLY A 295 9.82 24.82 -6.44
N THR A 296 9.41 23.61 -6.79
CA THR A 296 8.82 23.28 -8.09
C THR A 296 7.35 22.89 -8.05
N GLY A 297 6.82 22.57 -6.86
CA GLY A 297 5.45 22.06 -6.68
C GLY A 297 5.25 20.65 -7.25
N LYS A 298 6.30 19.93 -7.58
CA LYS A 298 6.23 18.57 -8.13
C LYS A 298 6.38 17.51 -7.05
N PRO A 299 5.74 16.33 -7.23
CA PRO A 299 5.98 15.18 -6.36
C PRO A 299 7.45 14.76 -6.41
N ILE A 300 8.02 14.46 -5.24
CA ILE A 300 9.37 13.93 -5.06
C ILE A 300 9.33 12.76 -4.09
N ARG A 301 10.27 11.81 -4.23
CA ARG A 301 10.44 10.67 -3.30
C ARG A 301 11.94 10.49 -3.00
N PRO A 302 12.56 11.41 -2.24
CA PRO A 302 13.97 11.30 -1.87
C PRO A 302 14.21 10.14 -0.92
N CYS A 303 15.33 9.42 -1.14
CA CYS A 303 15.86 8.45 -0.19
C CYS A 303 16.48 9.19 0.99
N ILE A 304 16.07 8.87 2.22
CA ILE A 304 16.55 9.52 3.45
C ILE A 304 17.55 8.64 4.22
N VAL A 305 17.38 7.33 4.13
CA VAL A 305 18.30 6.34 4.71
C VAL A 305 18.53 5.23 3.71
N THR A 306 19.78 4.79 3.61
CA THR A 306 20.14 3.55 2.93
C THR A 306 21.16 2.79 3.76
N VAL A 307 20.94 1.50 3.91
CA VAL A 307 21.84 0.60 4.65
C VAL A 307 21.89 -0.77 3.98
N ARG A 308 23.09 -1.34 3.93
CA ARG A 308 23.30 -2.73 3.51
C ARG A 308 23.93 -3.48 4.67
N THR A 309 23.29 -4.53 5.11
CA THR A 309 23.81 -5.37 6.21
C THR A 309 23.56 -6.84 5.93
N THR A 310 24.40 -7.68 6.52
CA THR A 310 24.23 -9.15 6.47
C THR A 310 23.54 -9.63 7.75
N ARG A 311 22.92 -10.80 7.66
CA ARG A 311 22.32 -11.47 8.82
C ARG A 311 23.31 -11.62 9.98
N GLU A 312 24.53 -12.07 9.70
CA GLU A 312 25.57 -12.29 10.71
C GLU A 312 25.90 -11.00 11.47
N VAL A 313 26.16 -9.92 10.75
CA VAL A 313 26.48 -8.61 11.35
C VAL A 313 25.32 -8.06 12.15
N PHE A 314 24.10 -8.20 11.64
CA PHE A 314 22.93 -7.62 12.29
C PHE A 314 22.50 -8.41 13.53
N GLN A 315 22.61 -9.74 13.51
CA GLN A 315 22.24 -10.58 14.65
C GLN A 315 23.21 -10.48 15.85
N ASP A 316 24.44 -9.99 15.62
CA ASP A 316 25.40 -9.72 16.70
C ASP A 316 25.08 -8.45 17.50
N ILE A 317 24.10 -7.66 17.05
CA ILE A 317 23.71 -6.39 17.71
C ILE A 317 22.63 -6.64 18.75
N ASP A 318 22.85 -6.18 19.98
CA ASP A 318 21.81 -6.12 21.02
C ASP A 318 20.96 -4.86 20.85
N LEU A 319 19.92 -4.97 20.01
CA LEU A 319 19.03 -3.87 19.65
C LEU A 319 18.26 -3.26 20.83
N ALA A 320 18.15 -3.97 21.95
CA ALA A 320 17.46 -3.46 23.14
C ALA A 320 18.29 -2.37 23.87
N HIS A 321 19.59 -2.32 23.63
CA HIS A 321 20.51 -1.44 24.35
C HIS A 321 21.29 -0.48 23.44
N VAL A 322 20.87 -0.28 22.19
CA VAL A 322 21.55 0.63 21.26
C VAL A 322 20.90 2.01 21.21
N ASP A 323 21.71 3.02 20.93
CA ASP A 323 21.21 4.27 20.37
C ASP A 323 20.96 4.09 18.89
N PRO A 324 19.73 4.30 18.38
CA PRO A 324 19.37 3.94 17.01
C PRO A 324 20.22 4.62 15.93
N LEU A 325 20.50 5.91 16.06
CA LEU A 325 21.32 6.64 15.11
C LEU A 325 22.79 6.20 15.12
N THR A 326 23.32 5.90 16.30
CA THR A 326 24.68 5.38 16.43
C THR A 326 24.80 3.97 15.88
N CYS A 327 23.79 3.13 16.09
CA CYS A 327 23.71 1.79 15.52
C CYS A 327 23.70 1.82 13.99
N LEU A 328 22.90 2.69 13.36
CA LEU A 328 22.90 2.85 11.90
C LEU A 328 24.28 3.28 11.38
N LYS A 329 24.97 4.16 12.09
CA LYS A 329 26.35 4.57 11.72
C LYS A 329 27.33 3.39 11.81
N SER A 330 27.22 2.53 12.83
CA SER A 330 28.06 1.34 12.95
C SER A 330 27.81 0.33 11.83
N LEU A 331 26.59 0.29 11.28
CA LEU A 331 26.22 -0.49 10.10
C LEU A 331 26.66 0.16 8.77
N ASN A 332 27.41 1.27 8.80
CA ASN A 332 27.79 2.06 7.64
C ASN A 332 26.60 2.58 6.82
N ALA A 333 25.46 2.82 7.48
CA ALA A 333 24.31 3.42 6.83
C ALA A 333 24.60 4.84 6.36
N SER A 334 24.13 5.18 5.16
CA SER A 334 24.04 6.58 4.74
C SER A 334 22.71 7.15 5.22
N VAL A 335 22.78 8.06 6.18
CA VAL A 335 21.61 8.73 6.76
C VAL A 335 21.63 10.19 6.33
N SER A 336 20.48 10.73 5.96
CA SER A 336 20.34 12.15 5.61
C SER A 336 20.85 13.06 6.73
N LYS A 337 21.62 14.06 6.38
CA LYS A 337 22.12 15.08 7.32
C LYS A 337 20.98 16.00 7.79
N SER A 338 19.91 16.10 7.02
CA SER A 338 18.72 16.88 7.30
C SER A 338 17.49 16.16 6.75
N ALA A 339 17.10 15.07 7.42
CA ALA A 339 15.96 14.25 7.05
C ALA A 339 14.64 15.07 7.03
N ALA A 340 14.47 15.99 7.98
CA ALA A 340 13.33 16.91 8.02
C ALA A 340 13.25 17.89 6.84
N GLU A 341 14.37 18.17 6.18
CA GLU A 341 14.44 19.01 4.98
C GLU A 341 14.54 18.18 3.70
N LEU A 342 14.31 16.87 3.81
CA LEU A 342 14.33 15.91 2.70
C LEU A 342 15.65 15.92 1.90
N ALA A 343 16.78 16.19 2.58
CA ALA A 343 18.11 16.12 1.95
C ALA A 343 18.39 14.67 1.54
N PRO A 344 18.50 14.36 0.23
CA PRO A 344 18.58 12.98 -0.22
C PRO A 344 19.95 12.36 0.08
N VAL A 345 19.95 11.05 0.34
CA VAL A 345 21.13 10.19 0.28
C VAL A 345 21.04 9.31 -0.96
N ARG A 346 22.20 8.87 -1.44
CA ARG A 346 22.24 7.98 -2.60
C ARG A 346 22.01 6.54 -2.13
N PRO A 347 21.00 5.83 -2.64
CA PRO A 347 20.78 4.42 -2.33
C PRO A 347 21.98 3.55 -2.66
N VAL A 348 22.25 2.54 -1.83
CA VAL A 348 23.33 1.56 -2.09
C VAL A 348 22.96 0.68 -3.28
N LEU A 349 21.70 0.26 -3.36
CA LEU A 349 21.12 -0.49 -4.45
C LEU A 349 19.64 -0.12 -4.54
N GLU A 350 19.17 0.23 -5.72
CA GLU A 350 17.75 0.48 -5.96
C GLU A 350 17.04 -0.80 -6.40
N LEU A 351 15.74 -0.89 -6.12
CA LEU A 351 14.87 -1.91 -6.71
C LEU A 351 14.96 -1.84 -8.23
N LYS A 352 14.90 -2.99 -8.88
CA LYS A 352 14.57 -3.05 -10.30
C LYS A 352 13.12 -2.60 -10.42
N MET A 353 12.93 -1.31 -10.58
CA MET A 353 11.60 -0.71 -10.61
C MET A 353 10.72 -1.42 -11.62
N THR A 354 9.61 -1.99 -11.17
CA THR A 354 8.47 -2.33 -12.01
C THR A 354 7.79 -1.02 -12.43
N ASP A 355 8.53 -0.15 -13.10
CA ASP A 355 7.97 1.06 -13.69
C ASP A 355 7.02 0.61 -14.81
N PRO A 356 5.74 1.02 -14.81
CA PRO A 356 4.79 0.67 -15.87
C PRO A 356 5.24 1.13 -17.27
N ARG A 357 6.29 1.99 -17.35
CA ARG A 357 6.94 2.37 -18.61
C ARG A 357 7.84 1.27 -19.18
N PHE A 358 8.27 0.29 -18.35
CA PHE A 358 9.10 -0.81 -18.83
C PHE A 358 8.27 -1.80 -19.63
N ILE A 359 8.79 -2.20 -20.77
CA ILE A 359 8.22 -3.23 -21.66
C ILE A 359 9.10 -4.47 -21.58
N LYS A 360 8.52 -5.59 -21.99
CA LYS A 360 9.28 -6.85 -22.12
C LYS A 360 10.35 -6.66 -23.18
N GLU A 361 11.60 -6.97 -22.83
CA GLU A 361 12.72 -6.93 -23.77
C GLU A 361 12.56 -8.01 -24.85
N ASP A 362 12.75 -7.63 -26.09
CA ASP A 362 12.85 -8.58 -27.20
C ASP A 362 14.31 -8.94 -27.42
N ASP A 363 14.62 -10.23 -27.46
CA ASP A 363 15.98 -10.71 -27.73
C ASP A 363 16.31 -10.56 -29.22
N VAL A 364 16.72 -9.36 -29.61
CA VAL A 364 17.07 -9.03 -30.99
C VAL A 364 18.46 -9.58 -31.38
N LEU A 365 19.36 -9.81 -30.39
CA LEU A 365 20.70 -10.33 -30.69
C LEU A 365 20.67 -11.71 -31.30
N SER A 366 19.72 -12.56 -30.88
CA SER A 366 19.58 -13.94 -31.41
C SER A 366 18.95 -14.01 -32.80
N THR A 367 18.32 -12.91 -33.25
CA THR A 367 17.57 -12.87 -34.51
C THR A 367 18.26 -12.14 -35.66
N LEU A 368 19.43 -11.48 -35.38
CA LEU A 368 20.16 -10.71 -36.40
C LEU A 368 20.92 -11.63 -37.34
N ASP A 369 20.69 -11.42 -38.62
CA ASP A 369 21.39 -12.09 -39.73
C ASP A 369 22.85 -11.64 -39.87
N GLN A 370 23.67 -12.40 -40.62
CA GLN A 370 25.07 -12.08 -40.86
C GLN A 370 25.23 -10.66 -41.49
N ARG A 371 25.95 -9.77 -40.79
CA ARG A 371 26.19 -8.36 -41.15
C ARG A 371 24.93 -7.50 -41.34
N PRO A 372 24.04 -7.43 -40.39
CA PRO A 372 22.87 -6.58 -40.45
C PRO A 372 23.24 -5.10 -40.55
N ASN A 373 22.45 -4.35 -41.32
CA ASN A 373 22.57 -2.91 -41.34
C ASN A 373 21.71 -2.29 -40.23
N LEU A 374 22.33 -1.62 -39.27
CA LEU A 374 21.62 -1.04 -38.12
C LEU A 374 20.59 0.02 -38.51
N MET A 375 20.69 0.57 -39.71
CA MET A 375 19.73 1.56 -40.22
C MET A 375 18.43 0.93 -40.71
N ASP A 376 18.43 -0.37 -41.02
CA ASP A 376 17.22 -1.10 -41.46
C ASP A 376 16.31 -1.50 -40.30
N LEU A 377 16.81 -1.49 -39.05
CA LEU A 377 16.02 -1.79 -37.86
C LEU A 377 14.94 -0.72 -37.64
N THR A 378 13.83 -1.09 -37.08
CA THR A 378 12.86 -0.13 -36.51
C THR A 378 13.43 0.60 -35.31
N PRO A 379 12.89 1.74 -34.87
CA PRO A 379 13.34 2.42 -33.64
C PRO A 379 13.37 1.49 -32.43
N GLY A 380 12.29 0.73 -32.19
CA GLY A 380 12.18 -0.20 -31.06
C GLY A 380 13.17 -1.36 -31.14
N GLU A 381 13.42 -1.92 -32.35
CA GLU A 381 14.44 -2.97 -32.54
C GLU A 381 15.86 -2.44 -32.28
N PHE A 382 16.14 -1.19 -32.66
CA PHE A 382 17.44 -0.57 -32.38
C PHE A 382 17.62 -0.30 -30.86
N GLU A 383 16.58 0.16 -30.17
CA GLU A 383 16.58 0.33 -28.71
C GLU A 383 16.78 -1.02 -27.99
N SER A 384 16.07 -2.07 -28.45
CA SER A 384 16.22 -3.43 -27.93
C SER A 384 17.62 -3.99 -28.17
N LEU A 385 18.20 -3.74 -29.36
CA LEU A 385 19.58 -4.11 -29.66
C LEU A 385 20.58 -3.47 -28.71
N ILE A 386 20.41 -2.18 -28.43
CA ILE A 386 21.29 -1.46 -27.49
C ILE A 386 21.09 -1.99 -26.06
N THR A 387 19.86 -2.22 -25.65
CA THR A 387 19.54 -2.82 -24.36
C THR A 387 20.23 -4.17 -24.18
N ASN A 388 20.09 -5.08 -25.14
CA ASN A 388 20.70 -6.41 -25.12
C ASN A 388 22.23 -6.35 -25.15
N LEU A 389 22.82 -5.40 -25.91
CA LEU A 389 24.26 -5.19 -25.93
C LEU A 389 24.80 -4.85 -24.53
N PHE A 390 24.18 -3.89 -23.86
CA PHE A 390 24.61 -3.51 -22.50
C PHE A 390 24.37 -4.62 -21.48
N GLN A 391 23.35 -5.46 -21.68
CA GLN A 391 23.12 -6.66 -20.89
C GLN A 391 24.27 -7.68 -21.04
N THR A 392 24.71 -7.95 -22.29
CA THR A 392 25.88 -8.82 -22.53
C THR A 392 27.17 -8.25 -21.98
N MET A 393 27.26 -6.93 -21.83
CA MET A 393 28.38 -6.24 -21.17
C MET A 393 28.33 -6.28 -19.64
N GLY A 394 27.30 -6.96 -19.07
CA GLY A 394 27.18 -7.17 -17.63
C GLY A 394 26.40 -6.08 -16.88
N LEU A 395 25.66 -5.21 -17.58
CA LEU A 395 24.69 -4.33 -16.97
C LEU A 395 23.33 -5.03 -16.88
N GLU A 396 22.61 -4.77 -15.81
CA GLU A 396 21.21 -5.16 -15.73
C GLU A 396 20.37 -4.12 -16.43
N THR A 397 19.76 -4.46 -17.58
CA THR A 397 19.07 -3.53 -18.45
C THR A 397 17.56 -3.71 -18.43
N ARG A 398 16.81 -2.62 -18.62
CA ARG A 398 15.36 -2.64 -18.90
C ARG A 398 15.00 -1.55 -19.91
N GLN A 399 14.31 -1.96 -20.94
CA GLN A 399 13.79 -1.05 -21.96
C GLN A 399 12.53 -0.34 -21.43
N THR A 400 12.42 0.97 -21.71
CA THR A 400 11.25 1.77 -21.35
C THR A 400 10.29 1.91 -22.52
N GLN A 401 9.00 2.14 -22.27
CA GLN A 401 8.07 2.53 -23.35
C GLN A 401 8.49 3.89 -23.91
N ALA A 402 8.47 4.00 -25.24
CA ALA A 402 8.65 5.28 -25.93
C ALA A 402 7.58 6.28 -25.44
N SER A 403 7.95 7.16 -24.52
CA SER A 403 7.07 8.21 -24.02
C SER A 403 7.42 9.54 -24.70
N ARG A 404 6.41 10.37 -24.94
CA ARG A 404 6.59 11.73 -25.49
C ARG A 404 7.34 12.69 -24.55
N ASP A 405 7.73 12.24 -23.35
CA ASP A 405 8.12 13.09 -22.24
C ASP A 405 9.58 12.90 -21.79
N GLY A 406 10.54 12.71 -22.70
CA GLY A 406 11.95 12.80 -22.34
C GLY A 406 12.89 11.73 -22.89
N GLY A 407 12.41 10.75 -23.66
CA GLY A 407 13.24 9.91 -24.53
C GLY A 407 14.26 9.03 -23.81
N VAL A 408 13.91 8.42 -22.68
CA VAL A 408 14.70 7.33 -22.08
C VAL A 408 14.38 6.06 -22.86
N ASP A 409 15.34 5.46 -23.52
CA ASP A 409 15.13 4.23 -24.30
C ASP A 409 15.41 2.99 -23.45
N CYS A 410 16.41 3.10 -22.52
CA CYS A 410 16.76 2.03 -21.60
C CYS A 410 17.28 2.59 -20.26
N VAL A 411 16.85 1.98 -19.17
CA VAL A 411 17.47 2.15 -17.86
C VAL A 411 18.27 0.90 -17.56
N ALA A 412 19.54 1.09 -17.23
CA ALA A 412 20.46 0.02 -16.86
C ALA A 412 20.96 0.22 -15.44
N PHE A 413 21.37 -0.87 -14.82
CA PHE A 413 22.01 -0.86 -13.52
C PHE A 413 23.38 -1.54 -13.64
N ASP A 414 24.43 -0.86 -13.20
CA ASP A 414 25.78 -1.43 -13.09
C ASP A 414 25.92 -2.08 -11.71
N PRO A 415 25.97 -3.41 -11.60
CA PRO A 415 25.99 -4.11 -10.31
C PRO A 415 27.30 -4.01 -9.54
N ARG A 416 28.32 -3.35 -10.10
CA ARG A 416 29.66 -3.27 -9.46
C ARG A 416 29.63 -2.46 -8.17
N PRO A 417 30.19 -2.99 -7.06
CA PRO A 417 29.95 -2.45 -5.71
C PRO A 417 30.46 -1.02 -5.44
N ILE A 418 31.47 -0.54 -6.18
CA ILE A 418 32.10 0.77 -5.90
C ILE A 418 31.82 1.77 -7.03
N PHE A 419 31.75 1.30 -8.25
CA PHE A 419 31.64 2.13 -9.46
C PHE A 419 30.27 2.01 -10.16
N GLY A 420 29.41 1.12 -9.66
CA GLY A 420 28.10 0.85 -10.20
C GLY A 420 27.06 1.93 -9.89
N GLY A 421 25.83 1.69 -10.30
CA GLY A 421 24.67 2.54 -10.05
C GLY A 421 23.75 2.63 -11.27
N LYS A 422 22.67 3.39 -11.15
CA LYS A 422 21.69 3.58 -12.22
C LYS A 422 22.32 4.30 -13.40
N VAL A 423 22.14 3.77 -14.60
CA VAL A 423 22.64 4.30 -15.86
C VAL A 423 21.45 4.54 -16.79
N VAL A 424 21.31 5.73 -17.32
CA VAL A 424 20.33 6.04 -18.36
C VAL A 424 21.01 5.91 -19.72
N ILE A 425 20.42 5.13 -20.62
CA ILE A 425 20.91 4.91 -21.95
C ILE A 425 19.89 5.44 -22.95
N GLN A 426 20.33 6.25 -23.89
CA GLN A 426 19.51 6.77 -24.96
C GLN A 426 20.14 6.41 -26.31
N ALA A 427 19.35 5.85 -27.22
CA ALA A 427 19.79 5.39 -28.52
C ALA A 427 19.19 6.27 -29.62
N LYS A 428 20.02 6.77 -30.52
CA LYS A 428 19.61 7.67 -31.62
C LYS A 428 20.12 7.19 -32.96
N ARG A 429 19.21 6.91 -33.90
CA ARG A 429 19.57 6.59 -35.30
C ARG A 429 19.53 7.86 -36.12
N TYR A 430 20.68 8.51 -36.25
CA TYR A 430 20.83 9.77 -36.98
C TYR A 430 21.80 9.61 -38.14
N LYS A 431 21.45 10.25 -39.28
CA LYS A 431 22.36 10.45 -40.42
C LYS A 431 23.36 11.55 -40.13
N ASN A 432 22.88 12.63 -39.53
CA ASN A 432 23.67 13.82 -39.31
C ASN A 432 24.31 13.74 -37.92
N THR A 433 25.37 14.53 -37.75
CA THR A 433 26.10 14.67 -36.49
C THR A 433 25.17 15.12 -35.36
N VAL A 434 25.18 14.40 -34.23
CA VAL A 434 24.40 14.71 -33.06
C VAL A 434 24.83 16.02 -32.42
N GLY A 435 23.90 16.95 -32.24
CA GLY A 435 24.15 18.25 -31.64
C GLY A 435 24.11 18.20 -30.10
N VAL A 436 24.46 19.37 -29.49
CA VAL A 436 24.50 19.52 -28.01
C VAL A 436 23.12 19.38 -27.35
N SER A 437 22.02 19.61 -28.09
CA SER A 437 20.65 19.48 -27.51
C SER A 437 20.39 18.07 -26.99
N ALA A 438 20.66 17.03 -27.78
CA ALA A 438 20.46 15.65 -27.35
C ALA A 438 21.28 15.27 -26.10
N VAL A 439 22.47 15.83 -25.96
CA VAL A 439 23.33 15.61 -24.77
C VAL A 439 22.78 16.35 -23.54
N ARG A 440 22.16 17.54 -23.73
CA ARG A 440 21.48 18.28 -22.66
C ARG A 440 20.22 17.57 -22.20
N ASP A 441 19.46 17.04 -23.16
CA ASP A 441 18.23 16.28 -22.88
C ASP A 441 18.56 15.02 -22.09
N LEU A 442 19.59 14.25 -22.50
CA LEU A 442 20.10 13.12 -21.72
C LEU A 442 20.54 13.54 -20.31
N PHE A 443 21.24 14.67 -20.18
CA PHE A 443 21.68 15.16 -18.87
C PHE A 443 20.50 15.53 -17.97
N GLY A 444 19.48 16.19 -18.51
CA GLY A 444 18.23 16.49 -17.80
C GLY A 444 17.51 15.22 -17.35
N THR A 445 17.38 14.27 -18.26
CA THR A 445 16.80 12.95 -17.98
C THR A 445 17.57 12.19 -16.91
N MET A 446 18.90 12.19 -16.98
CA MET A 446 19.76 11.57 -16.00
C MET A 446 19.59 12.17 -14.60
N GLN A 447 19.38 13.48 -14.50
CA GLN A 447 19.09 14.15 -13.22
C GLN A 447 17.71 13.78 -12.69
N ASN A 448 16.70 13.76 -13.56
CA ASN A 448 15.34 13.37 -13.20
C ASN A 448 15.24 11.90 -12.75
N GLU A 449 16.01 11.01 -13.38
CA GLU A 449 16.05 9.58 -13.04
C GLU A 449 16.99 9.26 -11.87
N GLY A 450 17.67 10.24 -11.30
CA GLY A 450 18.68 10.03 -10.25
C GLY A 450 19.84 9.15 -10.70
N ALA A 451 20.12 9.08 -12.01
CA ALA A 451 21.14 8.20 -12.57
C ALA A 451 22.55 8.74 -12.31
N SER A 452 23.45 7.82 -12.02
CA SER A 452 24.87 8.13 -11.79
C SER A 452 25.67 8.36 -13.09
N LYS A 453 25.16 7.81 -14.19
CA LYS A 453 25.80 7.90 -15.52
C LYS A 453 24.76 7.97 -16.62
N GLY A 454 25.01 8.77 -17.65
CA GLY A 454 24.24 8.80 -18.89
C GLY A 454 25.08 8.29 -20.06
N ILE A 455 24.50 7.49 -20.94
CA ILE A 455 25.13 7.00 -22.16
C ILE A 455 24.26 7.38 -23.34
N LEU A 456 24.81 8.18 -24.26
CA LEU A 456 24.15 8.49 -25.53
C LEU A 456 24.81 7.66 -26.64
N VAL A 457 24.02 6.79 -27.26
CA VAL A 457 24.48 5.94 -28.36
C VAL A 457 23.91 6.48 -29.67
N ALA A 458 24.75 6.74 -30.64
CA ALA A 458 24.30 7.22 -31.94
C ALA A 458 24.90 6.41 -33.09
N THR A 459 24.15 6.25 -34.17
CA THR A 459 24.65 5.66 -35.42
C THR A 459 25.57 6.59 -36.19
N SER A 460 25.55 7.89 -35.88
CA SER A 460 26.44 8.93 -36.44
C SER A 460 27.50 9.36 -35.43
N GLY A 461 28.22 10.44 -35.74
CA GLY A 461 29.18 11.08 -34.82
C GLY A 461 28.58 12.22 -34.02
N TYR A 462 29.35 12.80 -33.12
CA TYR A 462 28.96 13.94 -32.28
C TYR A 462 29.67 15.22 -32.70
N GLY A 463 28.98 16.33 -32.61
CA GLY A 463 29.56 17.65 -32.85
C GLY A 463 30.47 18.09 -31.69
N LYS A 464 31.41 19.02 -31.98
CA LYS A 464 32.35 19.56 -30.99
C LYS A 464 31.66 20.08 -29.72
N SER A 465 30.56 20.81 -29.88
CA SER A 465 29.77 21.34 -28.76
C SER A 465 29.12 20.25 -27.88
N ALA A 466 28.82 19.07 -28.44
CA ALA A 466 28.34 17.91 -27.71
C ALA A 466 29.42 17.33 -26.79
N PHE A 467 30.63 17.15 -27.29
CA PHE A 467 31.79 16.73 -26.50
C PHE A 467 32.17 17.74 -25.43
N GLU A 468 32.18 19.02 -25.76
CA GLU A 468 32.48 20.10 -24.80
C GLU A 468 31.46 20.11 -23.65
N PHE A 469 30.17 19.89 -23.94
CA PHE A 469 29.12 19.83 -22.91
C PHE A 469 29.22 18.56 -22.06
N ALA A 470 29.54 17.40 -22.62
CA ALA A 470 29.71 16.15 -21.91
C ALA A 470 30.97 16.14 -21.02
N SER A 471 31.97 16.93 -21.38
CA SER A 471 33.26 17.02 -20.65
C SER A 471 33.03 17.45 -19.20
N GLY A 472 33.58 16.68 -18.26
CA GLY A 472 33.44 16.92 -16.81
C GLY A 472 32.09 16.51 -16.23
N LYS A 473 31.22 15.87 -17.03
CA LYS A 473 29.95 15.29 -16.58
C LYS A 473 29.97 13.76 -16.70
N PRO A 474 29.18 13.04 -15.91
CA PRO A 474 29.10 11.58 -16.01
C PRO A 474 28.28 11.13 -17.23
N ILE A 475 28.63 11.63 -18.40
CA ILE A 475 27.99 11.34 -19.68
C ILE A 475 29.04 10.72 -20.62
N GLU A 476 28.63 9.60 -21.23
CA GLU A 476 29.43 8.93 -22.28
C GLU A 476 28.75 9.06 -23.63
N LEU A 477 29.51 9.39 -24.67
CA LEU A 477 29.06 9.54 -26.03
C LEU A 477 29.64 8.41 -26.89
N LEU A 478 28.74 7.47 -27.32
CA LEU A 478 29.16 6.36 -28.17
C LEU A 478 28.71 6.61 -29.62
N ALA A 479 29.69 6.93 -30.47
CA ALA A 479 29.45 7.10 -31.90
C ALA A 479 29.26 5.76 -32.61
N GLY A 480 28.79 5.79 -33.85
CA GLY A 480 28.52 4.58 -34.63
C GLY A 480 29.69 3.62 -34.74
N SER A 481 30.94 4.14 -34.86
CA SER A 481 32.15 3.31 -34.85
C SER A 481 32.39 2.59 -33.53
N ASN A 482 32.09 3.26 -32.39
CA ASN A 482 32.18 2.66 -31.07
C ASN A 482 31.11 1.58 -30.90
N LEU A 483 29.89 1.84 -31.37
CA LEU A 483 28.80 0.89 -31.32
C LEU A 483 29.12 -0.39 -32.11
N LEU A 484 29.64 -0.26 -33.35
CA LEU A 484 30.00 -1.43 -34.15
C LEU A 484 31.13 -2.25 -33.49
N TYR A 485 32.11 -1.58 -32.88
CA TYR A 485 33.14 -2.27 -32.10
C TYR A 485 32.56 -3.05 -30.91
N LEU A 486 31.68 -2.41 -30.10
CA LEU A 486 31.08 -3.05 -28.93
C LEU A 486 30.19 -4.23 -29.33
N LEU A 487 29.40 -4.13 -30.40
CA LEU A 487 28.60 -5.23 -30.93
C LEU A 487 29.46 -6.43 -31.32
N LYS A 488 30.60 -6.17 -31.97
CA LYS A 488 31.51 -7.24 -32.37
C LYS A 488 32.20 -7.87 -31.17
N GLU A 489 32.68 -7.08 -30.22
CA GLU A 489 33.49 -7.54 -29.08
C GLU A 489 32.64 -8.27 -28.06
N HIS A 490 31.43 -7.77 -27.72
CA HIS A 490 30.61 -8.27 -26.62
C HIS A 490 29.44 -9.14 -27.08
N ALA A 491 28.91 -8.93 -28.28
CA ALA A 491 27.76 -9.69 -28.81
C ALA A 491 28.13 -10.61 -30.00
N ASN A 492 29.40 -10.57 -30.45
CA ASN A 492 29.88 -11.29 -31.64
C ASN A 492 29.07 -11.00 -32.92
N ILE A 493 28.57 -9.78 -33.05
CA ILE A 493 27.78 -9.33 -34.20
C ILE A 493 28.64 -8.40 -35.08
N ASP A 494 28.88 -8.82 -36.32
CA ASP A 494 29.56 -7.98 -37.34
C ASP A 494 28.51 -7.14 -38.10
N ALA A 495 28.04 -6.05 -37.48
CA ALA A 495 27.06 -5.15 -38.06
C ALA A 495 27.69 -4.07 -38.95
N LYS A 496 26.85 -3.38 -39.73
CA LYS A 496 27.23 -2.20 -40.54
C LYS A 496 26.26 -1.05 -40.32
N ILE A 497 26.71 0.15 -40.58
CA ILE A 497 25.88 1.37 -40.62
C ILE A 497 26.00 1.93 -42.06
N VAL A 498 25.00 1.68 -42.87
CA VAL A 498 24.86 2.17 -44.25
C VAL A 498 23.61 3.01 -44.33
N MET A 499 23.75 4.30 -44.58
CA MET A 499 22.61 5.23 -44.64
C MET A 499 21.81 5.01 -45.89
N PRO A 500 20.49 4.75 -45.81
CA PRO A 500 19.59 4.77 -46.99
C PRO A 500 19.58 6.17 -47.63
N GLU A 501 19.44 6.23 -48.95
CA GLU A 501 19.46 7.51 -49.70
C GLU A 501 18.29 8.43 -49.29
N ASP A 502 17.15 7.88 -48.94
CA ASP A 502 15.91 8.55 -48.56
C ASP A 502 15.74 8.76 -47.07
N TRP A 503 16.79 8.47 -46.24
CA TRP A 503 16.74 8.59 -44.81
C TRP A 503 16.52 10.05 -44.33
N LYS A 504 15.52 10.22 -43.46
CA LYS A 504 15.26 11.49 -42.74
C LYS A 504 15.44 11.26 -41.26
N ASP A 505 16.27 12.08 -40.62
CA ASP A 505 16.39 12.09 -39.15
C ASP A 505 15.05 12.49 -38.54
N THR A 506 14.55 11.70 -37.61
CA THR A 506 13.36 12.05 -36.81
C THR A 506 13.77 13.21 -35.91
N ARG A 507 13.24 14.40 -36.12
CA ARG A 507 13.48 15.53 -35.23
C ARG A 507 12.60 15.43 -34.00
N PRO A 508 13.05 15.90 -32.83
CA PRO A 508 12.24 15.93 -31.61
C PRO A 508 11.03 16.88 -31.66
N ASP A 509 10.91 17.69 -32.72
CA ASP A 509 9.93 18.79 -32.84
C ASP A 509 8.91 18.57 -33.98
N ASP A 510 8.69 17.36 -34.49
CA ASP A 510 7.61 17.05 -35.44
C ASP A 510 6.58 16.09 -34.82
#